data_b3285f76967f178a59b10979e9058f0a
#
_entry.id   b3285f76967f178a59b10979e9058f0a
#
_cell.length_a   1.000
_cell.length_b   1.000
_cell.length_c   1.000
_cell.angle_alpha   90.00
_cell.angle_beta   90.00
_cell.angle_gamma   90.00
#
_symmetry.space_group_name_H-M   'P 1'
#
loop_
_entity.id
_entity.type
_entity.pdbx_description
1 polymer ?
#
loop_
_entity_poly.entity_id
_entity_poly.type
_entity_poly.pdbx_seq_one_letter_code
_entity_poly.pdbx_strand_id
1 'polypeptide(L)'
;RGKNAEDLEDSLSKALIDTERSLLQQEKINILIKEAREGLKKTVSGVGVVRFNPFEGSSGSNQSFSVALINKHGDGVVLSSLYSREKVSVFAKPIDKFSCTYKLTEEETRALGKARGV
;
A
#
# COMPACT_ATOMS: atom_id res chain seq x y z
N ARG A 1 57.24 25.13 -6.16
CA ARG A 1 57.06 23.67 -6.19
C ARG A 1 56.46 23.09 -4.89
N GLY A 2 56.93 23.54 -3.73
CA GLY A 2 56.37 23.11 -2.45
C GLY A 2 54.89 23.46 -2.28
N LYS A 3 54.50 24.61 -2.75
CA LYS A 3 53.10 25.05 -2.69
C LYS A 3 52.19 24.17 -3.52
N ASN A 4 52.61 23.72 -4.73
CA ASN A 4 51.78 22.92 -5.59
C ASN A 4 51.61 21.50 -5.03
N ALA A 5 52.64 20.95 -4.38
CA ALA A 5 52.57 19.64 -3.73
C ALA A 5 51.64 19.70 -2.50
N GLU A 6 51.78 20.72 -1.69
CA GLU A 6 50.92 20.94 -0.53
C GLU A 6 49.45 21.15 -0.94
N ASP A 7 49.23 21.94 -1.99
CA ASP A 7 47.89 22.18 -2.51
C ASP A 7 47.24 20.91 -3.05
N LEU A 8 48.02 20.03 -3.69
CA LEU A 8 47.55 18.73 -4.17
C LEU A 8 47.21 17.80 -3.01
N GLU A 9 48.06 17.76 -1.98
CA GLU A 9 47.81 16.95 -0.78
C GLU A 9 46.57 17.44 -0.06
N ASP A 10 46.40 18.74 0.09
CA ASP A 10 45.22 19.33 0.72
C ASP A 10 43.96 19.03 -0.09
N SER A 11 44.05 19.13 -1.42
CA SER A 11 42.93 18.80 -2.32
C SER A 11 42.52 17.34 -2.22
N LEU A 12 43.51 16.43 -2.17
CA LEU A 12 43.26 14.99 -2.03
C LEU A 12 42.66 14.67 -0.67
N SER A 13 43.19 15.24 0.40
CA SER A 13 42.66 15.05 1.75
C SER A 13 41.22 15.54 1.84
N LYS A 14 40.92 16.69 1.27
CA LYS A 14 39.58 17.24 1.23
C LYS A 14 38.63 16.37 0.43
N ALA A 15 39.07 15.87 -0.72
CA ALA A 15 38.28 14.96 -1.56
C ALA A 15 37.97 13.66 -0.82
N LEU A 16 38.93 13.11 -0.08
CA LEU A 16 38.72 11.91 0.73
C LEU A 16 37.71 12.14 1.83
N ILE A 17 37.81 13.26 2.55
CA ILE A 17 36.88 13.63 3.60
C ILE A 17 35.48 13.81 3.03
N ASP A 18 35.35 14.49 1.89
CA ASP A 18 34.07 14.71 1.24
C ASP A 18 33.46 13.39 0.76
N THR A 19 34.29 12.48 0.25
CA THR A 19 33.84 11.15 -0.18
C THR A 19 33.32 10.33 1.02
N GLU A 20 34.06 10.31 2.12
CA GLU A 20 33.62 9.62 3.34
C GLU A 20 32.30 10.19 3.85
N ARG A 21 32.16 11.51 3.85
CA ARG A 21 30.94 12.18 4.27
C ARG A 21 29.76 11.78 3.36
N SER A 22 29.99 11.75 2.06
CA SER A 22 28.97 11.34 1.08
C SER A 22 28.54 9.89 1.31
N LEU A 23 29.48 8.99 1.57
CA LEU A 23 29.17 7.59 1.84
C LEU A 23 28.34 7.43 3.10
N LEU A 24 28.66 8.17 4.18
CA LEU A 24 27.88 8.16 5.40
C LEU A 24 26.46 8.70 5.17
N GLN A 25 26.34 9.75 4.37
CA GLN A 25 25.02 10.30 4.02
C GLN A 25 24.20 9.29 3.20
N GLN A 26 24.85 8.57 2.26
CA GLN A 26 24.17 7.53 1.49
C GLN A 26 23.65 6.41 2.38
N GLU A 27 24.42 5.99 3.36
CA GLU A 27 23.98 4.97 4.33
C GLU A 27 22.73 5.44 5.09
N LYS A 28 22.76 6.69 5.58
CA LYS A 28 21.61 7.27 6.29
C LYS A 28 20.37 7.33 5.40
N ILE A 29 20.55 7.77 4.14
CA ILE A 29 19.47 7.84 3.16
C ILE A 29 18.91 6.45 2.89
N ASN A 30 19.76 5.45 2.71
CA ASN A 30 19.34 4.08 2.46
C ASN A 30 18.51 3.52 3.61
N ILE A 31 18.92 3.81 4.85
CA ILE A 31 18.17 3.40 6.04
C ILE A 31 16.79 4.07 6.05
N LEU A 32 16.74 5.37 5.78
CA LEU A 32 15.48 6.11 5.73
C LEU A 32 14.55 5.59 4.63
N ILE A 33 15.10 5.28 3.47
CA ILE A 33 14.33 4.71 2.35
C ILE A 33 13.76 3.35 2.75
N LYS A 34 14.56 2.51 3.39
CA LYS A 34 14.11 1.20 3.85
C LYS A 34 12.97 1.32 4.86
N GLU A 35 13.11 2.22 5.83
CA GLU A 35 12.06 2.49 6.83
C GLU A 35 10.79 3.01 6.15
N ALA A 36 10.94 3.95 5.21
CA ALA A 36 9.81 4.50 4.47
C ALA A 36 9.09 3.42 3.65
N ARG A 37 9.84 2.54 2.97
CA ARG A 37 9.27 1.42 2.21
C ARG A 37 8.50 0.46 3.10
N GLU A 38 9.07 0.11 4.25
CA GLU A 38 8.39 -0.78 5.20
C GLU A 38 7.11 -0.12 5.74
N GLY A 39 7.16 1.18 6.01
CA GLY A 39 5.98 1.94 6.43
C GLY A 39 4.90 1.96 5.35
N LEU A 40 5.29 2.20 4.09
CA LEU A 40 4.36 2.22 2.96
C LEU A 40 3.68 0.87 2.73
N LYS A 41 4.39 -0.23 2.97
CA LYS A 41 3.80 -1.57 2.82
C LYS A 41 2.67 -1.82 3.81
N LYS A 42 2.65 -1.11 4.92
CA LYS A 42 1.60 -1.23 5.94
C LYS A 42 0.39 -0.34 5.65
N THR A 43 0.54 0.66 4.80
CA THR A 43 -0.56 1.56 4.45
C THR A 43 -1.49 0.91 3.43
N VAL A 44 -2.75 1.34 3.44
CA VAL A 44 -3.70 0.90 2.42
C VAL A 44 -3.23 1.40 1.06
N SER A 45 -2.96 0.47 0.16
CA SER A 45 -2.49 0.79 -1.20
C SER A 45 -3.34 0.17 -2.29
N GLY A 46 -4.14 -0.85 -1.95
CA GLY A 46 -5.04 -1.49 -2.88
C GLY A 46 -6.49 -1.18 -2.52
N VAL A 47 -7.26 -0.75 -3.51
CA VAL A 47 -8.68 -0.44 -3.36
C VAL A 47 -9.44 -1.12 -4.48
N GLY A 48 -10.46 -1.89 -4.13
CA GLY A 48 -11.35 -2.51 -5.10
C GLY A 48 -12.79 -2.26 -4.72
N VAL A 49 -13.60 -1.86 -5.67
CA VAL A 49 -15.02 -1.57 -5.45
C VAL A 49 -15.85 -2.33 -6.47
N VAL A 50 -16.88 -3.01 -5.98
CA VAL A 50 -17.87 -3.68 -6.81
C VAL A 50 -19.25 -3.19 -6.35
N ARG A 51 -19.98 -2.57 -7.25
CA ARG A 51 -21.38 -2.20 -7.00
C ARG A 51 -22.26 -3.22 -7.69
N PHE A 52 -23.37 -3.55 -7.04
CA PHE A 52 -24.24 -4.59 -7.56
C PHE A 52 -25.66 -4.45 -7.02
N ASN A 53 -26.56 -5.17 -7.66
CA ASN A 53 -27.93 -5.34 -7.19
C ASN A 53 -28.08 -6.82 -6.78
N PRO A 54 -28.31 -7.11 -5.49
CA PRO A 54 -28.44 -8.49 -5.03
C PRO A 54 -29.68 -9.21 -5.56
N PHE A 55 -30.63 -8.45 -6.12
CA PHE A 55 -31.88 -8.99 -6.65
C PHE A 55 -31.94 -8.73 -8.16
N GLU A 56 -31.73 -9.78 -8.95
CA GLU A 56 -31.89 -9.69 -10.39
C GLU A 56 -33.35 -9.38 -10.73
N GLY A 57 -33.53 -8.52 -11.73
CA GLY A 57 -34.87 -8.16 -12.21
C GLY A 57 -35.61 -7.14 -11.39
N SER A 58 -35.05 -6.68 -10.28
CA SER A 58 -35.66 -5.59 -9.52
C SER A 58 -35.39 -4.26 -10.21
N SER A 59 -36.31 -3.31 -10.07
CA SER A 59 -36.19 -1.99 -10.67
C SER A 59 -35.19 -1.08 -9.95
N GLY A 60 -34.47 -1.61 -8.97
CA GLY A 60 -33.52 -0.83 -8.19
C GLY A 60 -32.21 -0.61 -8.90
N SER A 61 -31.55 0.50 -8.61
CA SER A 61 -30.18 0.76 -9.03
C SER A 61 -29.21 -0.12 -8.21
N ASN A 62 -27.95 -0.21 -8.68
CA ASN A 62 -26.88 -0.92 -7.96
C ASN A 62 -26.49 -0.15 -6.70
N GLN A 63 -27.29 -0.26 -5.65
CA GLN A 63 -27.09 0.43 -4.38
C GLN A 63 -26.25 -0.38 -3.39
N SER A 64 -26.18 -1.68 -3.59
CA SER A 64 -25.30 -2.54 -2.79
C SER A 64 -23.88 -2.45 -3.30
N PHE A 65 -22.91 -2.66 -2.41
CA PHE A 65 -21.51 -2.61 -2.81
C PHE A 65 -20.63 -3.46 -1.90
N SER A 66 -19.48 -3.83 -2.43
CA SER A 66 -18.38 -4.40 -1.65
C SER A 66 -17.12 -3.60 -1.94
N VAL A 67 -16.39 -3.25 -0.91
CA VAL A 67 -15.14 -2.49 -1.01
C VAL A 67 -14.05 -3.27 -0.28
N ALA A 68 -12.94 -3.50 -0.97
CA ALA A 68 -11.76 -4.10 -0.38
C ALA A 68 -10.68 -3.03 -0.24
N LEU A 69 -10.11 -2.92 0.94
CA LEU A 69 -9.02 -2.01 1.28
C LEU A 69 -7.89 -2.87 1.86
N ILE A 70 -6.77 -2.95 1.17
CA ILE A 70 -5.65 -3.80 1.59
C ILE A 70 -4.32 -3.09 1.44
N ASN A 71 -3.34 -3.53 2.22
CA ASN A 71 -1.96 -3.07 2.09
C ASN A 71 -1.14 -4.06 1.26
N LYS A 72 0.15 -3.82 1.13
CA LYS A 72 1.05 -4.69 0.36
C LYS A 72 1.24 -6.06 0.99
N HIS A 73 1.05 -6.18 2.29
CA HIS A 73 1.11 -7.48 2.99
C HIS A 73 -0.16 -8.31 2.81
N GLY A 74 -1.20 -7.72 2.25
CA GLY A 74 -2.48 -8.39 2.08
C GLY A 74 -3.38 -8.32 3.30
N ASP A 75 -3.11 -7.40 4.20
CA ASP A 75 -3.92 -7.15 5.38
C ASP A 75 -4.87 -6.00 5.12
N GLY A 76 -6.07 -6.10 5.62
CA GLY A 76 -7.05 -5.05 5.46
C GLY A 76 -8.44 -5.51 5.79
N VAL A 77 -9.41 -5.00 5.05
CA VAL A 77 -10.82 -5.25 5.33
C VAL A 77 -11.63 -5.27 4.03
N VAL A 78 -12.64 -6.11 4.01
CA VAL A 78 -13.70 -6.03 3.00
C VAL A 78 -14.96 -5.55 3.70
N LEU A 79 -15.50 -4.44 3.21
CA LEU A 79 -16.74 -3.87 3.68
C LEU A 79 -17.82 -4.12 2.64
N SER A 80 -18.95 -4.65 3.06
CA SER A 80 -20.11 -4.83 2.18
C SER A 80 -21.33 -4.18 2.76
N SER A 81 -22.08 -3.50 1.91
CA SER A 81 -23.35 -2.93 2.24
C SER A 81 -24.42 -3.54 1.33
N LEU A 82 -25.39 -4.17 1.92
CA LEU A 82 -26.53 -4.75 1.21
C LEU A 82 -27.76 -3.91 1.44
N TYR A 83 -28.28 -3.34 0.36
CA TYR A 83 -29.51 -2.59 0.37
C TYR A 83 -30.65 -3.49 -0.12
N SER A 84 -31.64 -3.72 0.72
CA SER A 84 -32.76 -4.59 0.42
C SER A 84 -34.00 -4.14 1.16
N ARG A 85 -35.10 -3.91 0.45
CA ARG A 85 -36.42 -3.59 1.02
C ARG A 85 -36.35 -2.46 2.05
N GLU A 86 -35.70 -1.37 1.68
CA GLU A 86 -35.51 -0.18 2.52
C GLU A 86 -34.66 -0.44 3.78
N LYS A 87 -33.99 -1.58 3.83
CA LYS A 87 -33.11 -1.95 4.94
C LYS A 87 -31.68 -2.07 4.44
N VAL A 88 -30.76 -1.52 5.20
CA VAL A 88 -29.32 -1.60 4.90
C VAL A 88 -28.64 -2.47 5.94
N SER A 89 -27.87 -3.44 5.46
CA SER A 89 -27.02 -4.27 6.32
C SER A 89 -25.58 -4.07 5.91
N VAL A 90 -24.71 -3.81 6.88
CA VAL A 90 -23.30 -3.57 6.64
C VAL A 90 -22.47 -4.65 7.36
N PHE A 91 -21.51 -5.19 6.65
CA PHE A 91 -20.60 -6.22 7.16
C PHE A 91 -19.16 -5.80 6.94
N ALA A 92 -18.31 -6.07 7.92
CA ALA A 92 -16.87 -5.87 7.81
C ALA A 92 -16.18 -7.22 8.03
N LYS A 93 -15.39 -7.65 7.05
CA LYS A 93 -14.65 -8.91 7.12
C LYS A 93 -13.17 -8.61 7.10
N PRO A 94 -12.42 -8.95 8.15
CA PRO A 94 -10.99 -8.71 8.17
C PRO A 94 -10.26 -9.63 7.20
N ILE A 95 -9.27 -9.08 6.51
CA ILE A 95 -8.42 -9.82 5.58
C ILE A 95 -7.03 -9.91 6.19
N ASP A 96 -6.48 -11.10 6.23
CA ASP A 96 -5.13 -11.38 6.71
C ASP A 96 -4.38 -12.17 5.64
N LYS A 97 -3.31 -11.60 5.14
CA LYS A 97 -2.49 -12.20 4.08
C LYS A 97 -3.34 -12.69 2.90
N PHE A 98 -4.20 -11.80 2.42
CA PHE A 98 -5.13 -12.02 1.31
C PHE A 98 -6.17 -13.11 1.56
N SER A 99 -6.35 -13.56 2.78
CA SER A 99 -7.34 -14.57 3.12
C SER A 99 -8.28 -14.08 4.21
N CYS A 100 -9.42 -14.75 4.33
CA CYS A 100 -10.44 -14.38 5.29
C CYS A 100 -10.98 -15.64 5.96
N THR A 101 -11.15 -15.58 7.30
CA THR A 101 -11.76 -16.68 8.06
C THR A 101 -13.27 -16.80 7.78
N TYR A 102 -13.89 -15.69 7.41
CA TYR A 102 -15.30 -15.68 7.01
C TYR A 102 -15.41 -15.96 5.52
N LYS A 103 -16.48 -16.61 5.13
CA LYS A 103 -16.72 -16.88 3.70
C LYS A 103 -17.01 -15.57 2.96
N LEU A 104 -16.23 -15.31 1.92
CA LEU A 104 -16.45 -14.15 1.06
C LEU A 104 -17.50 -14.46 0.01
N THR A 105 -18.34 -13.50 -0.27
CA THR A 105 -19.28 -13.60 -1.40
C THR A 105 -18.53 -13.42 -2.72
N GLU A 106 -19.20 -13.67 -3.83
CA GLU A 106 -18.61 -13.48 -5.16
C GLU A 106 -18.19 -12.01 -5.36
N GLU A 107 -19.04 -11.07 -4.97
CA GLU A 107 -18.77 -9.64 -5.09
C GLU A 107 -17.60 -9.23 -4.21
N GLU A 108 -17.52 -9.77 -3.00
CA GLU A 108 -16.41 -9.50 -2.08
C GLU A 108 -15.10 -10.06 -2.62
N THR A 109 -15.14 -11.24 -3.18
CA THR A 109 -13.97 -11.87 -3.82
C THR A 109 -13.50 -11.04 -5.02
N ARG A 110 -14.43 -10.53 -5.82
CA ARG A 110 -14.11 -9.67 -6.95
C ARG A 110 -13.52 -8.33 -6.50
N ALA A 111 -14.05 -7.74 -5.43
CA ALA A 111 -13.53 -6.52 -4.87
C ALA A 111 -12.09 -6.72 -4.35
N LEU A 112 -11.85 -7.83 -3.67
CA LEU A 112 -10.51 -8.18 -3.19
C LEU A 112 -9.54 -8.38 -4.37
N GLY A 113 -9.98 -9.04 -5.43
CA GLY A 113 -9.19 -9.22 -6.65
C GLY A 113 -8.79 -7.89 -7.27
N LYS A 114 -9.74 -6.96 -7.37
CA LYS A 114 -9.47 -5.60 -7.88
C LYS A 114 -8.45 -4.87 -7.00
N ALA A 115 -8.58 -4.99 -5.70
CA ALA A 115 -7.65 -4.35 -4.76
C ALA A 115 -6.23 -4.90 -4.91
N ARG A 116 -6.10 -6.17 -5.23
CA ARG A 116 -4.81 -6.82 -5.48
C ARG A 116 -4.21 -6.47 -6.84
N GLY A 117 -5.00 -5.87 -7.72
CA GLY A 117 -4.57 -5.59 -9.09
C GLY A 117 -4.68 -6.78 -10.03
N VAL A 118 -5.54 -7.70 -9.69
CA VAL A 118 -5.72 -8.94 -10.47
C VAL A 118 -7.06 -8.95 -11.19
#